data_dc7e8375f58a3bd5199ef3854fcc77cc
#
_entry.id   dc7e8375f58a3bd5199ef3854fcc77cc
#
_cell.length_a   1.000
_cell.length_b   1.000
_cell.length_c   1.000
_cell.angle_alpha   90.00
_cell.angle_beta   90.00
_cell.angle_gamma   90.00
#
_symmetry.space_group_name_H-M   'P 1'
#
loop_
_entity.id
_entity.type
_entity.pdbx_description
1 polymer ?
#
loop_
_entity_poly.entity_id
_entity_poly.type
_entity_poly.pdbx_seq_one_letter_code
_entity_poly.pdbx_strand_id
1 'polypeptide(L)'
;MACCRCFTDGSTISTGGEDGKLKLWSVDSGFCFVTFSEHTSSITGVAYAPNGKVVLSSSLDGTVRAFDTTRYRNFRTFTSPRPVQFGCISIDASGELIAAGGIDVYEVFLWYVFVLISP
;
A
#
# COMPACT_ATOMS: atom_id res chain seq x y z
N MET A 1 4.00 4.49 15.70
CA MET A 1 2.68 3.93 15.42
C MET A 1 2.73 3.06 14.19
N ALA A 2 1.99 1.98 14.17
CA ALA A 2 1.97 1.06 13.04
C ALA A 2 0.53 0.88 12.56
N CYS A 3 0.35 0.58 11.28
CA CYS A 3 -0.93 0.18 10.72
C CYS A 3 -0.84 -1.27 10.26
N CYS A 4 -1.97 -1.95 10.22
CA CYS A 4 -2.00 -3.33 9.77
C CYS A 4 -3.29 -3.65 9.04
N ARG A 5 -3.21 -4.66 8.17
CA ARG A 5 -4.34 -5.24 7.45
C ARG A 5 -4.12 -6.74 7.34
N CYS A 6 -5.21 -7.46 7.39
CA CYS A 6 -5.22 -8.91 7.18
C CYS A 6 -5.81 -9.19 5.79
N PHE A 7 -5.18 -10.08 5.04
CA PHE A 7 -5.77 -10.54 3.79
C PHE A 7 -7.04 -11.34 4.10
N THR A 8 -8.01 -11.30 3.18
CA THR A 8 -9.36 -11.85 3.40
C THR A 8 -9.39 -13.35 3.69
N ASP A 9 -8.39 -14.13 3.23
CA ASP A 9 -8.30 -15.56 3.54
C ASP A 9 -7.69 -15.84 4.92
N GLY A 10 -7.23 -14.80 5.62
CA GLY A 10 -6.67 -14.94 6.96
C GLY A 10 -5.25 -15.52 7.02
N SER A 11 -4.59 -15.75 5.88
CA SER A 11 -3.26 -16.37 5.88
C SER A 11 -2.11 -15.41 6.07
N THR A 12 -2.30 -14.14 5.74
CA THR A 12 -1.24 -13.14 5.71
C THR A 12 -1.70 -11.84 6.35
N ILE A 13 -0.80 -11.23 7.11
CA ILE A 13 -1.00 -9.89 7.67
C ILE A 13 0.08 -8.97 7.10
N SER A 14 -0.31 -7.76 6.72
CA SER A 14 0.64 -6.71 6.36
C SER A 14 0.68 -5.64 7.44
N THR A 15 1.86 -5.14 7.72
CA THR A 15 2.06 -4.07 8.69
C THR A 15 2.93 -2.97 8.09
N GLY A 16 2.56 -1.71 8.38
CA GLY A 16 3.36 -0.56 8.01
C GLY A 16 3.81 0.17 9.26
N GLY A 17 5.07 0.54 9.31
CA GLY A 17 5.68 1.16 10.48
C GLY A 17 6.15 2.59 10.24
N GLU A 18 6.47 3.26 11.34
CA GLU A 18 7.05 4.60 11.29
C GLU A 18 8.43 4.62 10.63
N ASP A 19 9.11 3.48 10.61
CA ASP A 19 10.41 3.30 9.96
C ASP A 19 10.30 3.22 8.42
N GLY A 20 9.08 3.28 7.87
CA GLY A 20 8.86 3.20 6.44
C GLY A 20 8.86 1.78 5.89
N LYS A 21 8.91 0.79 6.75
CA LYS A 21 8.95 -0.61 6.31
C LYS A 21 7.57 -1.22 6.27
N LEU A 22 7.28 -1.85 5.14
CA LEU A 22 6.08 -2.66 4.94
C LEU A 22 6.48 -4.11 5.10
N LYS A 23 5.86 -4.82 6.03
CA LYS A 23 6.18 -6.22 6.31
C LYS A 23 4.98 -7.11 6.09
N LEU A 24 5.25 -8.29 5.53
CA LEU A 24 4.25 -9.34 5.37
C LEU A 24 4.57 -10.47 6.33
N TRP A 25 3.55 -10.91 7.06
CA TRP A 25 3.68 -11.91 8.11
C TRP A 25 2.79 -13.11 7.79
N SER A 26 3.31 -14.31 8.03
CA SER A 26 2.51 -15.52 7.99
C SER A 26 1.75 -15.66 9.29
N VAL A 27 0.43 -15.80 9.21
CA VAL A 27 -0.41 -16.01 10.40
C VAL A 27 -0.08 -17.34 11.05
N ASP A 28 0.15 -18.39 10.27
CA ASP A 28 0.42 -19.73 10.79
C ASP A 28 1.73 -19.80 11.59
N SER A 29 2.80 -19.23 11.08
CA SER A 29 4.11 -19.30 11.73
C SER A 29 4.39 -18.15 12.67
N GLY A 30 3.72 -17.01 12.47
CA GLY A 30 4.01 -15.78 13.21
C GLY A 30 5.28 -15.06 12.74
N PHE A 31 5.92 -15.52 11.68
CA PHE A 31 7.16 -14.91 11.19
C PHE A 31 6.92 -13.96 10.05
N CYS A 32 7.73 -12.89 10.03
CA CYS A 32 7.81 -11.98 8.90
C CYS A 32 8.60 -12.67 7.79
N PHE A 33 8.01 -12.79 6.60
CA PHE A 33 8.68 -13.43 5.47
C PHE A 33 9.08 -12.47 4.37
N VAL A 34 8.59 -11.22 4.39
CA VAL A 34 8.96 -10.18 3.43
C VAL A 34 9.02 -8.84 4.12
N THR A 35 10.04 -8.05 3.80
CA THR A 35 10.15 -6.65 4.22
C THR A 35 10.43 -5.80 3.00
N PHE A 36 9.60 -4.78 2.78
CA PHE A 36 9.81 -3.77 1.75
C PHE A 36 10.28 -2.49 2.41
N SER A 37 11.34 -1.89 1.89
CA SER A 37 11.98 -0.71 2.48
C SER A 37 12.03 0.48 1.52
N GLU A 38 11.08 0.57 0.58
CA GLU A 38 11.05 1.62 -0.43
C GLU A 38 10.60 2.97 0.10
N HIS A 39 9.73 3.00 1.10
CA HIS A 39 9.28 4.28 1.68
C HIS A 39 10.38 4.93 2.53
N THR A 40 10.50 6.25 2.42
CA THR A 40 11.50 7.02 3.14
C THR A 40 10.96 7.70 4.39
N SER A 41 9.69 7.53 4.70
CA SER A 41 9.05 8.06 5.90
C SER A 41 7.96 7.10 6.36
N SER A 42 7.26 7.45 7.45
CA SER A 42 6.24 6.61 8.06
C SER A 42 5.19 6.14 7.08
N ILE A 43 4.82 4.87 7.17
CA ILE A 43 3.66 4.33 6.47
C ILE A 43 2.41 4.66 7.28
N THR A 44 1.42 5.24 6.62
CA THR A 44 0.19 5.70 7.26
C THR A 44 -1.01 4.79 7.00
N GLY A 45 -0.92 3.95 5.99
CA GLY A 45 -2.00 3.03 5.66
C GLY A 45 -1.53 1.90 4.78
N VAL A 46 -2.19 0.77 4.90
CA VAL A 46 -1.97 -0.40 4.05
C VAL A 46 -3.31 -0.95 3.60
N ALA A 47 -3.37 -1.53 2.42
CA ALA A 47 -4.57 -2.13 1.88
C ALA A 47 -4.18 -3.29 0.95
N TYR A 48 -5.04 -4.31 0.91
CA TYR A 48 -4.87 -5.43 -0.02
C TYR A 48 -5.84 -5.31 -1.18
N ALA A 49 -5.38 -5.66 -2.36
CA ALA A 49 -6.30 -5.95 -3.45
C ALA A 49 -7.13 -7.20 -3.10
N PRO A 50 -8.37 -7.28 -3.56
CA PRO A 50 -9.27 -8.39 -3.20
C PRO A 50 -8.72 -9.78 -3.53
N ASN A 51 -7.88 -9.89 -4.57
CA ASN A 51 -7.27 -11.17 -4.95
C ASN A 51 -6.01 -11.51 -4.14
N GLY A 52 -5.55 -10.60 -3.27
CA GLY A 52 -4.35 -10.79 -2.45
C GLY A 52 -3.03 -10.71 -3.20
N LYS A 53 -3.03 -10.39 -4.48
CA LYS A 53 -1.81 -10.35 -5.31
C LYS A 53 -1.09 -9.00 -5.25
N VAL A 54 -1.74 -7.99 -4.72
CA VAL A 54 -1.18 -6.65 -4.59
C VAL A 54 -1.46 -6.13 -3.19
N VAL A 55 -0.44 -5.57 -2.55
CA VAL A 55 -0.59 -4.82 -1.32
C VAL A 55 -0.17 -3.37 -1.58
N LEU A 56 -0.91 -2.45 -1.02
CA LEU A 56 -0.70 -1.02 -1.21
C LEU A 56 -0.28 -0.39 0.11
N SER A 57 0.56 0.62 0.03
CA SER A 57 0.93 1.42 1.20
C SER A 57 0.90 2.90 0.86
N SER A 58 0.43 3.70 1.81
CA SER A 58 0.52 5.16 1.75
C SER A 58 1.52 5.65 2.78
N SER A 59 2.20 6.75 2.51
CA SER A 59 3.27 7.23 3.36
C SER A 59 3.32 8.75 3.44
N LEU A 60 3.93 9.23 4.50
CA LEU A 60 4.27 10.64 4.67
C LEU A 60 5.37 11.10 3.70
N ASP A 61 6.04 10.17 3.00
CA ASP A 61 7.03 10.51 1.99
C ASP A 61 6.41 11.07 0.70
N GLY A 62 5.07 11.11 0.63
CA GLY A 62 4.37 11.63 -0.53
C GLY A 62 4.11 10.61 -1.61
N THR A 63 4.29 9.33 -1.32
CA THR A 63 4.05 8.26 -2.29
C THR A 63 3.01 7.27 -1.80
N VAL A 64 2.32 6.67 -2.77
CA VAL A 64 1.53 5.45 -2.58
C VAL A 64 2.21 4.39 -3.44
N ARG A 65 2.52 3.26 -2.85
CA ARG A 65 3.26 2.19 -3.55
C ARG A 65 2.46 0.92 -3.63
N ALA A 66 2.54 0.27 -4.77
CA ALA A 66 1.91 -1.02 -5.01
C ALA A 66 3.00 -2.09 -5.10
N PHE A 67 2.85 -3.13 -4.31
CA PHE A 67 3.80 -4.24 -4.21
C PHE A 67 3.16 -5.52 -4.69
N ASP A 68 3.90 -6.26 -5.49
CA ASP A 68 3.50 -7.57 -5.98
C ASP A 68 3.79 -8.60 -4.88
N THR A 69 2.78 -9.31 -4.41
CA THR A 69 2.92 -10.29 -3.34
C THR A 69 3.42 -11.65 -3.84
N THR A 70 3.54 -11.85 -5.15
CA THR A 70 4.09 -13.08 -5.72
C THR A 70 5.56 -12.95 -6.09
N ARG A 71 5.96 -11.77 -6.55
CA ARG A 71 7.36 -11.49 -6.92
C ARG A 71 8.09 -10.64 -5.90
N TYR A 72 7.39 -10.16 -4.88
CA TYR A 72 7.92 -9.39 -3.75
C TYR A 72 8.67 -8.15 -4.18
N ARG A 73 8.02 -7.30 -5.00
CA ARG A 73 8.64 -6.05 -5.46
C ARG A 73 7.61 -4.93 -5.59
N ASN A 74 8.12 -3.70 -5.44
CA ASN A 74 7.35 -2.50 -5.74
C ASN A 74 7.29 -2.32 -7.25
N PHE A 75 6.12 -2.52 -7.86
CA PHE A 75 5.96 -2.41 -9.31
C PHE A 75 5.34 -1.10 -9.78
N ARG A 76 4.70 -0.36 -8.88
CA ARG A 76 4.12 0.95 -9.18
C ARG A 76 4.32 1.89 -8.01
N THR A 77 4.56 3.16 -8.34
CA THR A 77 4.63 4.25 -7.36
C THR A 77 3.76 5.38 -7.87
N PHE A 78 2.83 5.83 -7.04
CA PHE A 78 1.89 6.89 -7.38
C PHE A 78 2.25 8.15 -6.60
N THR A 79 2.27 9.27 -7.30
CA THR A 79 2.53 10.58 -6.69
C THR A 79 1.49 11.57 -7.17
N SER A 80 1.26 12.61 -6.37
CA SER A 80 0.41 13.72 -6.78
C SER A 80 1.20 14.74 -7.60
N PRO A 81 0.52 15.61 -8.39
CA PRO A 81 1.21 16.66 -9.15
C PRO A 81 2.04 17.61 -8.28
N ARG A 82 1.69 17.75 -7.01
CA ARG A 82 2.46 18.53 -6.04
C ARG A 82 2.67 17.70 -4.79
N PRO A 83 3.70 18.00 -4.00
CA PRO A 83 4.01 17.21 -2.81
C PRO A 83 2.85 17.21 -1.82
N VAL A 84 2.42 16.01 -1.42
CA VAL A 84 1.35 15.79 -0.46
C VAL A 84 1.75 14.62 0.43
N GLN A 85 1.58 14.77 1.74
CA GLN A 85 1.71 13.65 2.65
C GLN A 85 0.40 12.88 2.70
N PHE A 86 0.43 11.60 2.41
CA PHE A 86 -0.76 10.77 2.41
C PHE A 86 -1.02 10.21 3.79
N GLY A 87 -2.27 10.28 4.23
CA GLY A 87 -2.69 9.84 5.55
C GLY A 87 -3.54 8.58 5.55
N CYS A 88 -4.09 8.20 4.41
CA CYS A 88 -4.93 7.00 4.31
C CYS A 88 -4.93 6.48 2.89
N ILE A 89 -5.34 5.22 2.75
CA ILE A 89 -5.44 4.56 1.45
C ILE A 89 -6.59 3.56 1.47
N SER A 90 -7.22 3.40 0.33
CA SER A 90 -8.25 2.39 0.14
C SER A 90 -8.22 1.90 -1.30
N ILE A 91 -8.71 0.71 -1.52
CA ILE A 91 -8.85 0.13 -2.86
C ILE A 91 -10.29 -0.37 -3.01
N ASP A 92 -10.84 -0.24 -4.22
CA ASP A 92 -12.21 -0.67 -4.47
C ASP A 92 -12.33 -2.20 -4.56
N ALA A 93 -13.57 -2.67 -4.58
CA ALA A 93 -13.84 -4.10 -4.60
C ALA A 93 -13.35 -4.80 -5.87
N SER A 94 -13.20 -4.08 -6.97
CA SER A 94 -12.66 -4.65 -8.21
C SER A 94 -11.13 -4.81 -8.16
N GLY A 95 -10.46 -4.12 -7.24
CA GLY A 95 -9.00 -4.12 -7.16
C GLY A 95 -8.33 -3.22 -8.19
N GLU A 96 -9.08 -2.37 -8.87
CA GLU A 96 -8.54 -1.54 -9.95
C GLU A 96 -8.31 -0.09 -9.55
N LEU A 97 -9.18 0.46 -8.71
CA LEU A 97 -9.16 1.89 -8.37
C LEU A 97 -8.66 2.08 -6.95
N ILE A 98 -7.64 2.94 -6.81
CA ILE A 98 -7.05 3.31 -5.53
C ILE A 98 -7.46 4.73 -5.19
N ALA A 99 -7.81 4.96 -3.93
CA ALA A 99 -8.04 6.30 -3.39
C ALA A 99 -7.09 6.55 -2.24
N ALA A 100 -6.47 7.72 -2.21
CA ALA A 100 -5.61 8.14 -1.11
C ALA A 100 -5.94 9.59 -0.73
N GLY A 101 -5.95 9.85 0.56
CA GLY A 101 -6.24 11.18 1.10
C GLY A 101 -4.99 11.85 1.66
N GLY A 102 -4.86 13.16 1.43
CA GLY A 102 -3.78 13.96 2.00
C GLY A 102 -4.07 14.35 3.44
N ILE A 103 -3.00 14.55 4.23
CA ILE A 103 -3.14 14.97 5.63
C ILE A 103 -3.46 16.45 5.74
N ASP A 104 -2.73 17.27 4.99
CA ASP A 104 -2.80 18.73 5.12
C ASP A 104 -3.65 19.39 4.05
N VAL A 105 -4.25 18.62 3.17
CA VAL A 105 -5.08 19.11 2.08
C VAL A 105 -6.39 18.35 2.07
N TYR A 106 -7.46 19.03 1.69
CA TYR A 106 -8.77 18.39 1.57
C TYR A 106 -8.95 17.84 0.17
N GLU A 107 -8.00 16.98 -0.24
CA GLU A 107 -7.99 16.40 -1.56
C GLU A 107 -7.89 14.88 -1.47
N VAL A 108 -8.58 14.22 -2.37
CA VAL A 108 -8.51 12.77 -2.57
C VAL A 108 -7.92 12.53 -3.94
N PHE A 109 -6.95 11.66 -3.99
CA PHE A 109 -6.28 11.29 -5.23
C PHE A 109 -6.70 9.89 -5.65
N LEU A 110 -7.02 9.74 -6.93
CA LEU A 110 -7.50 8.48 -7.48
C LEU A 110 -6.55 8.00 -8.58
N TRP A 111 -6.21 6.73 -8.53
CA TRP A 111 -5.37 6.11 -9.55
C TRP A 111 -5.90 4.72 -9.89
N TYR A 112 -5.60 4.27 -11.09
CA TYR A 112 -5.80 2.87 -11.45
C TYR A 112 -4.51 2.11 -11.17
N VAL A 113 -4.64 0.93 -10.53
CA VAL A 113 -3.48 0.08 -10.20
C VAL A 113 -2.76 -0.34 -11.46
N PHE A 114 -3.53 -0.74 -12.47
CA PHE A 114 -3.00 -1.07 -13.77
C PHE A 114 -3.52 -0.07 -14.77
N VAL A 115 -2.61 0.70 -15.36
CA VAL A 115 -2.99 1.51 -16.49
C VAL A 115 -3.11 0.55 -17.68
N LEU A 116 -4.32 0.36 -18.12
CA LEU A 116 -4.54 -0.30 -19.41
C LEU A 116 -4.08 0.68 -20.46
N ILE A 117 -2.83 0.53 -20.87
CA ILE A 117 -2.39 1.22 -22.07
C ILE A 117 -3.02 0.49 -23.21
N SER A 118 -4.14 1.00 -23.59
CA SER A 118 -4.73 0.55 -24.84
C SER A 118 -3.85 1.05 -25.95
N PRO A 119 -3.32 0.19 -26.77
CA PRO A 119 -2.64 0.63 -27.96
C PRO A 119 -3.58 1.36 -28.89
#